data_c4a1cf7e195c92e93488401c621388cb
#
_entry.id   c4a1cf7e195c92e93488401c621388cb
#
_cell.length_a   1.000
_cell.length_b   1.000
_cell.length_c   1.000
_cell.angle_alpha   90.00
_cell.angle_beta   90.00
_cell.angle_gamma   90.00
#
_symmetry.space_group_name_H-M   'P 1'
#
loop_
_entity.id
_entity.type
_entity.pdbx_description
1 polymer ?
#
loop_
_entity_poly.entity_id
_entity_poly.type
_entity_poly.pdbx_seq_one_letter_code
_entity_poly.pdbx_strand_id
1 'polypeptide(L)'
;MTSGARVPSLKGRALRYLAAREHSRAELQAKLARHVTYEDEPGALTRVLDELAAKGFINEARVAESLLHRRAGRLGQARVLQELRAKGLPDEIMADAADQLRTTELARAREVWRKKFGQVPVDAADKARQMRFLAGRGFGAETVRRVLAGAPDDDV
;
A
#
# COMPACT_ATOMS: atom_id res chain seq x y z
N MET A 1 -36.96 24.23 -18.95
CA MET A 1 -36.73 23.57 -17.66
C MET A 1 -35.33 22.98 -17.68
N THR A 2 -34.40 23.67 -17.08
CA THR A 2 -33.08 23.14 -16.85
C THR A 2 -33.18 22.06 -15.79
N SER A 3 -32.97 20.82 -16.19
CA SER A 3 -32.78 19.72 -15.27
C SER A 3 -31.49 20.02 -14.49
N GLY A 4 -31.62 20.62 -13.33
CA GLY A 4 -30.48 20.84 -12.44
C GLY A 4 -29.83 19.50 -12.12
N ALA A 5 -28.61 19.32 -12.54
CA ALA A 5 -27.84 18.12 -12.18
C ALA A 5 -27.85 18.01 -10.64
N ARG A 6 -28.40 16.93 -10.13
CA ARG A 6 -28.49 16.68 -8.69
C ARG A 6 -27.08 16.55 -8.14
N VAL A 7 -26.70 17.39 -7.18
CA VAL A 7 -25.41 17.31 -6.50
C VAL A 7 -25.32 15.95 -5.80
N PRO A 8 -24.29 15.14 -6.06
CA PRO A 8 -24.15 13.86 -5.40
C PRO A 8 -24.05 14.01 -3.88
N SER A 9 -24.69 13.13 -3.13
CA SER A 9 -24.58 13.06 -1.67
C SER A 9 -23.16 12.61 -1.27
N LEU A 10 -22.79 12.82 -0.01
CA LEU A 10 -21.53 12.29 0.53
C LEU A 10 -21.42 10.78 0.31
N LYS A 11 -22.51 10.05 0.61
CA LYS A 11 -22.57 8.60 0.38
C LYS A 11 -22.41 8.25 -1.10
N GLY A 12 -23.07 8.96 -1.99
CA GLY A 12 -22.95 8.75 -3.44
C GLY A 12 -21.54 8.97 -3.94
N ARG A 13 -20.85 10.01 -3.44
CA ARG A 13 -19.45 10.28 -3.76
C ARG A 13 -18.54 9.18 -3.25
N ALA A 14 -18.75 8.74 -2.00
CA ALA A 14 -17.98 7.66 -1.41
C ALA A 14 -18.11 6.36 -2.23
N LEU A 15 -19.32 6.00 -2.62
CA LEU A 15 -19.58 4.81 -3.43
C LEU A 15 -18.93 4.88 -4.81
N ARG A 16 -18.84 6.06 -5.41
CA ARG A 16 -18.09 6.26 -6.66
C ARG A 16 -16.60 5.98 -6.50
N TYR A 17 -16.00 6.51 -5.43
CA TYR A 17 -14.59 6.25 -5.13
C TYR A 17 -14.34 4.76 -4.92
N LEU A 18 -15.20 4.12 -4.12
CA LEU A 18 -15.07 2.69 -3.82
C LEU A 18 -15.32 1.79 -5.04
N ALA A 19 -16.15 2.23 -5.98
CA ALA A 19 -16.36 1.50 -7.24
C ALA A 19 -15.11 1.52 -8.12
N ALA A 20 -14.30 2.57 -8.04
CA ALA A 20 -13.09 2.70 -8.83
C ALA A 20 -11.92 1.86 -8.25
N ARG A 21 -11.78 1.82 -6.94
CA ARG A 21 -10.76 1.03 -6.22
C ARG A 21 -11.07 0.95 -4.74
N GLU A 22 -10.32 0.10 -4.03
CA GLU A 22 -10.36 0.09 -2.58
C GLU A 22 -9.84 1.42 -2.01
N HIS A 23 -10.51 1.91 -0.98
CA HIS A 23 -10.11 3.11 -0.24
C HIS A 23 -10.13 2.81 1.25
N SER A 24 -9.15 3.32 1.98
CA SER A 24 -9.19 3.33 3.44
C SER A 24 -10.21 4.35 3.94
N ARG A 25 -10.65 4.19 5.18
CA ARG A 25 -11.52 5.18 5.83
C ARG A 25 -10.87 6.57 5.85
N ALA A 26 -9.58 6.64 6.17
CA ALA A 26 -8.83 7.90 6.20
C ALA A 26 -8.77 8.56 4.81
N GLU A 27 -8.56 7.78 3.75
CA GLU A 27 -8.58 8.31 2.38
C GLU A 27 -9.94 8.90 2.01
N LEU A 28 -11.02 8.18 2.30
CA LEU A 28 -12.38 8.66 2.02
C LEU A 28 -12.71 9.90 2.83
N GLN A 29 -12.35 9.92 4.12
CA GLN A 29 -12.56 11.07 4.98
C GLN A 29 -11.88 12.32 4.39
N ALA A 30 -10.63 12.20 3.99
CA ALA A 30 -9.88 13.31 3.40
C ALA A 30 -10.51 13.78 2.08
N LYS A 31 -10.90 12.86 1.21
CA LYS A 31 -11.53 13.18 -0.07
C LYS A 31 -12.91 13.81 0.08
N LEU A 32 -13.71 13.33 1.02
CA LEU A 32 -15.10 13.77 1.22
C LEU A 32 -15.20 15.03 2.09
N ALA A 33 -14.19 15.31 2.93
CA ALA A 33 -14.21 16.47 3.82
C ALA A 33 -14.43 17.78 3.07
N ARG A 34 -13.85 17.93 1.89
CA ARG A 34 -14.02 19.14 1.05
C ARG A 34 -15.41 19.28 0.43
N HIS A 35 -16.24 18.24 0.50
CA HIS A 35 -17.61 18.25 0.00
C HIS A 35 -18.65 18.43 1.10
N VAL A 36 -18.23 18.48 2.36
CA VAL A 36 -19.10 18.78 3.50
C VAL A 36 -19.41 20.27 3.48
N THR A 37 -20.71 20.61 3.59
CA THR A 37 -21.18 21.98 3.60
C THR A 37 -21.91 22.29 4.91
N TYR A 38 -22.23 23.56 5.13
CA TYR A 38 -23.02 23.98 6.28
C TYR A 38 -24.44 23.41 6.29
N GLU A 39 -24.93 22.91 5.16
CA GLU A 39 -26.24 22.23 5.06
C GLU A 39 -26.18 20.81 5.59
N ASP A 40 -25.00 20.21 5.65
CA ASP A 40 -24.82 18.88 6.23
C ASP A 40 -24.96 18.93 7.75
N GLU A 41 -25.61 17.93 8.34
CA GLU A 41 -25.69 17.83 9.78
C GLU A 41 -24.31 17.55 10.39
N PRO A 42 -24.05 18.05 11.62
CA PRO A 42 -22.82 17.68 12.33
C PRO A 42 -22.68 16.17 12.43
N GLY A 43 -21.51 15.66 12.06
CA GLY A 43 -21.25 14.22 12.07
C GLY A 43 -21.80 13.44 10.87
N ALA A 44 -22.36 14.10 9.85
CA ALA A 44 -22.88 13.44 8.65
C ALA A 44 -21.81 12.58 7.95
N LEU A 45 -20.59 13.10 7.79
CA LEU A 45 -19.49 12.37 7.17
C LEU A 45 -19.13 11.12 7.98
N THR A 46 -19.01 11.24 9.30
CA THR A 46 -18.70 10.11 10.18
C THR A 46 -19.76 9.01 10.05
N ARG A 47 -21.04 9.39 10.03
CA ARG A 47 -22.14 8.43 9.87
C ARG A 47 -22.09 7.69 8.54
N VAL A 48 -21.78 8.39 7.46
CA VAL A 48 -21.62 7.76 6.13
C VAL A 48 -20.49 6.76 6.15
N LEU A 49 -19.33 7.12 6.72
CA LEU A 49 -18.17 6.23 6.81
C LEU A 49 -18.47 5.01 7.70
N ASP A 50 -19.15 5.20 8.82
CA ASP A 50 -19.56 4.12 9.71
C ASP A 50 -20.50 3.13 9.00
N GLU A 51 -21.48 3.64 8.26
CA GLU A 51 -22.42 2.82 7.48
C GLU A 51 -21.68 1.99 6.43
N LEU A 52 -20.80 2.61 5.68
CA LEU A 52 -20.05 1.93 4.63
C LEU A 52 -19.09 0.88 5.19
N ALA A 53 -18.47 1.16 6.34
CA ALA A 53 -17.64 0.19 7.05
C ALA A 53 -18.48 -1.00 7.54
N ALA A 54 -19.63 -0.73 8.14
CA ALA A 54 -20.53 -1.78 8.64
C ALA A 54 -21.04 -2.70 7.53
N LYS A 55 -21.26 -2.15 6.33
CA LYS A 55 -21.72 -2.91 5.16
C LYS A 55 -20.56 -3.58 4.38
N GLY A 56 -19.32 -3.41 4.82
CA GLY A 56 -18.16 -4.01 4.18
C GLY A 56 -17.64 -3.30 2.93
N PHE A 57 -18.17 -2.11 2.58
CA PHE A 57 -17.65 -1.31 1.48
C PHE A 57 -16.29 -0.69 1.81
N ILE A 58 -16.04 -0.38 3.07
CA ILE A 58 -14.73 -0.01 3.59
C ILE A 58 -14.19 -1.19 4.37
N ASN A 59 -13.06 -1.73 3.94
CA ASN A 59 -12.39 -2.84 4.62
C ASN A 59 -10.89 -2.59 4.61
N GLU A 60 -10.35 -2.18 5.76
CA GLU A 60 -8.94 -1.80 5.90
C GLU A 60 -7.99 -2.96 5.60
N ALA A 61 -8.37 -4.18 5.98
CA ALA A 61 -7.57 -5.37 5.66
C ALA A 61 -7.50 -5.61 4.15
N ARG A 62 -8.62 -5.43 3.42
CA ARG A 62 -8.63 -5.54 1.97
C ARG A 62 -7.79 -4.46 1.29
N VAL A 63 -7.78 -3.24 1.82
CA VAL A 63 -6.93 -2.15 1.32
C VAL A 63 -5.47 -2.55 1.39
N ALA A 64 -5.03 -3.05 2.56
CA ALA A 64 -3.66 -3.52 2.75
C ALA A 64 -3.32 -4.68 1.82
N GLU A 65 -4.18 -5.69 1.74
CA GLU A 65 -3.99 -6.86 0.87
C GLU A 65 -3.87 -6.48 -0.60
N SER A 66 -4.73 -5.58 -1.08
CA SER A 66 -4.70 -5.08 -2.44
C SER A 66 -3.37 -4.39 -2.77
N LEU A 67 -2.86 -3.55 -1.85
CA LEU A 67 -1.57 -2.89 -2.03
C LEU A 67 -0.42 -3.89 -2.03
N LEU A 68 -0.41 -4.82 -1.07
CA LEU A 68 0.61 -5.88 -1.00
C LEU A 68 0.64 -6.69 -2.30
N HIS A 69 -0.52 -7.08 -2.80
CA HIS A 69 -0.62 -7.85 -4.04
C HIS A 69 -0.02 -7.09 -5.24
N ARG A 70 -0.28 -5.79 -5.34
CA ARG A 70 0.19 -4.98 -6.47
C ARG A 70 1.65 -4.57 -6.38
N ARG A 71 2.19 -4.39 -5.17
CA ARG A 71 3.47 -3.71 -4.96
C ARG A 71 4.57 -4.59 -4.36
N ALA A 72 4.21 -5.58 -3.55
CA ALA A 72 5.20 -6.37 -2.80
C ALA A 72 6.14 -7.18 -3.72
N GLY A 73 5.70 -7.55 -4.91
CA GLY A 73 6.54 -8.27 -5.87
C GLY A 73 7.68 -7.44 -6.47
N ARG A 74 7.62 -6.11 -6.35
CA ARG A 74 8.59 -5.19 -6.96
C ARG A 74 9.37 -4.36 -5.96
N LEU A 75 8.86 -4.24 -4.74
CA LEU A 75 9.37 -3.30 -3.74
C LEU A 75 9.70 -4.00 -2.43
N GLY A 76 10.67 -3.46 -1.73
CA GLY A 76 11.02 -3.90 -0.40
C GLY A 76 10.05 -3.40 0.67
N GLN A 77 10.19 -3.96 1.88
CA GLN A 77 9.33 -3.66 3.03
C GLN A 77 9.22 -2.15 3.30
N ALA A 78 10.35 -1.44 3.29
CA ALA A 78 10.36 -0.02 3.64
C ALA A 78 9.47 0.81 2.70
N ARG A 79 9.54 0.56 1.39
CA ARG A 79 8.72 1.27 0.40
C ARG A 79 7.25 0.91 0.49
N VAL A 80 6.93 -0.36 0.64
CA VAL A 80 5.53 -0.82 0.75
C VAL A 80 4.89 -0.28 2.03
N LEU A 81 5.60 -0.33 3.16
CA LEU A 81 5.09 0.24 4.42
C LEU A 81 4.86 1.74 4.33
N GLN A 82 5.74 2.47 3.62
CA GLN A 82 5.55 3.89 3.39
C GLN A 82 4.25 4.16 2.62
N GLU A 83 3.98 3.40 1.57
CA GLU A 83 2.73 3.53 0.80
C GLU A 83 1.49 3.18 1.64
N LEU A 84 1.59 2.15 2.49
CA LEU A 84 0.51 1.78 3.41
C LEU A 84 0.24 2.87 4.46
N ARG A 85 1.30 3.48 5.02
CA ARG A 85 1.15 4.60 5.98
C ARG A 85 0.41 5.77 5.36
N ALA A 86 0.68 6.07 4.09
CA ALA A 86 0.01 7.15 3.38
C ALA A 86 -1.51 6.93 3.27
N LYS A 87 -1.97 5.70 3.41
CA LYS A 87 -3.40 5.37 3.40
C LYS A 87 -4.07 5.52 4.76
N GLY A 88 -3.31 5.78 5.83
CA GLY A 88 -3.84 5.99 7.16
C GLY A 88 -4.51 4.77 7.76
N LEU A 89 -3.93 3.59 7.55
CA LEU A 89 -4.47 2.33 8.06
C LEU A 89 -4.24 2.17 9.57
N PRO A 90 -5.12 1.43 10.28
CA PRO A 90 -4.93 1.14 11.70
C PRO A 90 -3.61 0.40 11.98
N ASP A 91 -3.07 0.60 13.18
CA ASP A 91 -1.80 0.01 13.61
C ASP A 91 -1.78 -1.52 13.51
N GLU A 92 -2.88 -2.19 13.82
CA GLU A 92 -3.01 -3.64 13.74
C GLU A 92 -2.85 -4.13 12.29
N ILE A 93 -3.49 -3.45 11.36
CA ILE A 93 -3.38 -3.76 9.93
C ILE A 93 -1.95 -3.51 9.45
N MET A 94 -1.32 -2.42 9.90
CA MET A 94 0.07 -2.11 9.58
C MET A 94 1.03 -3.17 10.11
N ALA A 95 0.81 -3.64 11.32
CA ALA A 95 1.65 -4.68 11.94
C ALA A 95 1.56 -6.02 11.18
N ASP A 96 0.36 -6.43 10.80
CA ASP A 96 0.14 -7.65 10.02
C ASP A 96 0.83 -7.56 8.66
N ALA A 97 0.71 -6.41 7.99
CA ALA A 97 1.37 -6.19 6.71
C ALA A 97 2.91 -6.21 6.84
N ALA A 98 3.45 -5.60 7.90
CA ALA A 98 4.88 -5.60 8.17
C ALA A 98 5.40 -7.03 8.39
N ASP A 99 4.66 -7.87 9.10
CA ASP A 99 5.02 -9.28 9.29
C ASP A 99 5.07 -10.05 7.98
N GLN A 100 4.07 -9.91 7.14
CA GLN A 100 4.03 -10.54 5.83
C GLN A 100 5.21 -10.10 4.95
N LEU A 101 5.48 -8.81 4.93
CA LEU A 101 6.59 -8.25 4.15
C LEU A 101 7.95 -8.75 4.63
N ARG A 102 8.14 -8.81 5.95
CA ARG A 102 9.40 -9.27 6.56
C ARG A 102 9.69 -10.73 6.21
N THR A 103 8.68 -11.61 6.33
CA THR A 103 8.86 -13.04 6.09
C THR A 103 9.14 -13.37 4.62
N THR A 104 8.73 -12.53 3.69
CA THR A 104 8.89 -12.74 2.25
C THR A 104 9.98 -11.87 1.61
N GLU A 105 10.61 -10.96 2.36
CA GLU A 105 11.47 -9.93 1.76
C GLU A 105 12.67 -10.51 1.02
N LEU A 106 13.36 -11.49 1.60
CA LEU A 106 14.53 -12.09 0.96
C LEU A 106 14.18 -12.75 -0.38
N ALA A 107 13.13 -13.55 -0.40
CA ALA A 107 12.67 -14.20 -1.63
C ALA A 107 12.26 -13.18 -2.69
N ARG A 108 11.55 -12.12 -2.29
CA ARG A 108 11.12 -11.05 -3.20
C ARG A 108 12.30 -10.25 -3.75
N ALA A 109 13.26 -9.92 -2.90
CA ALA A 109 14.48 -9.21 -3.30
C ALA A 109 15.30 -10.06 -4.28
N ARG A 110 15.41 -11.34 -4.03
CA ARG A 110 16.12 -12.29 -4.89
C ARG A 110 15.47 -12.38 -6.27
N GLU A 111 14.15 -12.42 -6.34
CA GLU A 111 13.42 -12.44 -7.61
C GLU A 111 13.60 -11.13 -8.40
N VAL A 112 13.55 -9.98 -7.72
CA VAL A 112 13.81 -8.67 -8.33
C VAL A 112 15.25 -8.61 -8.88
N TRP A 113 16.20 -9.07 -8.08
CA TRP A 113 17.61 -9.14 -8.48
C TRP A 113 17.80 -10.05 -9.68
N ARG A 114 17.21 -11.25 -9.65
CA ARG A 114 17.33 -12.24 -10.73
C ARG A 114 16.84 -11.67 -12.06
N LYS A 115 15.72 -10.98 -12.07
CA LYS A 115 15.14 -10.37 -13.28
C LYS A 115 15.99 -9.21 -13.82
N LYS A 116 16.61 -8.44 -12.93
CA LYS A 116 17.37 -7.25 -13.31
C LYS A 116 18.80 -7.57 -13.68
N PHE A 117 19.48 -8.38 -12.88
CA PHE A 117 20.92 -8.67 -13.03
C PHE A 117 21.19 -10.15 -13.34
N GLY A 118 20.69 -11.05 -12.51
CA GLY A 118 20.81 -12.49 -12.68
C GLY A 118 22.22 -13.05 -12.47
N GLN A 119 23.22 -12.22 -12.22
CA GLN A 119 24.61 -12.60 -12.03
C GLN A 119 25.21 -11.86 -10.84
N VAL A 120 26.00 -12.56 -10.04
CA VAL A 120 26.71 -11.96 -8.92
C VAL A 120 27.65 -10.85 -9.40
N PRO A 121 27.89 -9.82 -8.58
CA PRO A 121 28.77 -8.72 -8.96
C PRO A 121 30.18 -9.20 -9.31
N VAL A 122 30.73 -8.68 -10.40
CA VAL A 122 32.09 -9.06 -10.90
C VAL A 122 33.18 -8.21 -10.27
N ASP A 123 32.83 -7.02 -9.77
CA ASP A 123 33.79 -6.10 -9.12
C ASP A 123 33.05 -5.18 -8.13
N ALA A 124 33.81 -4.29 -7.47
CA ALA A 124 33.23 -3.36 -6.47
C ALA A 124 32.25 -2.37 -7.07
N ALA A 125 32.51 -1.89 -8.29
CA ALA A 125 31.61 -0.94 -8.97
C ALA A 125 30.28 -1.60 -9.33
N ASP A 126 30.30 -2.82 -9.82
CA ASP A 126 29.11 -3.61 -10.13
C ASP A 126 28.33 -3.93 -8.86
N LYS A 127 29.03 -4.31 -7.78
CA LYS A 127 28.39 -4.54 -6.47
C LYS A 127 27.66 -3.30 -5.98
N ALA A 128 28.31 -2.13 -6.05
CA ALA A 128 27.68 -0.87 -5.64
C ALA A 128 26.45 -0.55 -6.49
N ARG A 129 26.50 -0.81 -7.78
CA ARG A 129 25.36 -0.61 -8.70
C ARG A 129 24.16 -1.51 -8.33
N GLN A 130 24.42 -2.79 -8.09
CA GLN A 130 23.38 -3.74 -7.70
C GLN A 130 22.78 -3.40 -6.33
N MET A 131 23.64 -3.02 -5.37
CA MET A 131 23.19 -2.56 -4.04
C MET A 131 22.28 -1.34 -4.14
N ARG A 132 22.67 -0.32 -4.89
CA ARG A 132 21.87 0.89 -5.06
C ARG A 132 20.51 0.61 -5.69
N PHE A 133 20.47 -0.30 -6.66
CA PHE A 133 19.21 -0.67 -7.29
C PHE A 133 18.25 -1.30 -6.28
N LEU A 134 18.71 -2.28 -5.52
CA LEU A 134 17.85 -2.96 -4.53
C LEU A 134 17.47 -2.04 -3.37
N ALA A 135 18.40 -1.24 -2.87
CA ALA A 135 18.11 -0.26 -1.82
C ALA A 135 17.10 0.79 -2.29
N GLY A 136 17.19 1.23 -3.54
CA GLY A 136 16.24 2.16 -4.15
C GLY A 136 14.83 1.60 -4.28
N ARG A 137 14.71 0.27 -4.35
CA ARG A 137 13.40 -0.42 -4.34
C ARG A 137 12.85 -0.60 -2.93
N GLY A 138 13.58 -0.21 -1.89
CA GLY A 138 13.15 -0.27 -0.50
C GLY A 138 13.55 -1.53 0.26
N PHE A 139 14.41 -2.37 -0.32
CA PHE A 139 14.93 -3.55 0.39
C PHE A 139 15.96 -3.13 1.44
N GLY A 140 15.91 -3.77 2.61
CA GLY A 140 16.81 -3.47 3.72
C GLY A 140 18.26 -3.90 3.43
N ALA A 141 19.21 -3.25 4.10
CA ALA A 141 20.64 -3.48 3.89
C ALA A 141 21.05 -4.95 4.10
N GLU A 142 20.52 -5.59 5.13
CA GLU A 142 20.81 -7.01 5.41
C GLU A 142 20.26 -7.92 4.30
N THR A 143 19.05 -7.66 3.83
CA THR A 143 18.44 -8.39 2.71
C THR A 143 19.29 -8.24 1.45
N VAL A 144 19.70 -7.02 1.12
CA VAL A 144 20.54 -6.72 -0.04
C VAL A 144 21.87 -7.48 0.07
N ARG A 145 22.51 -7.42 1.23
CA ARG A 145 23.76 -8.13 1.50
C ARG A 145 23.62 -9.64 1.25
N ARG A 146 22.55 -10.23 1.75
CA ARG A 146 22.28 -11.67 1.60
C ARG A 146 22.03 -12.07 0.14
N VAL A 147 21.27 -11.27 -0.59
CA VAL A 147 21.01 -11.50 -2.03
C VAL A 147 22.34 -11.50 -2.81
N LEU A 148 23.18 -10.49 -2.60
CA LEU A 148 24.44 -10.35 -3.35
C LEU A 148 25.50 -11.37 -2.94
N ALA A 149 25.43 -11.92 -1.72
CA ALA A 149 26.28 -12.99 -1.26
C ALA A 149 25.84 -14.37 -1.79
N GLY A 150 24.67 -14.46 -2.43
CA GLY A 150 24.13 -15.74 -2.89
C GLY A 150 23.67 -16.65 -1.76
N ALA A 151 23.29 -16.07 -0.61
CA ALA A 151 22.81 -16.83 0.53
C ALA A 151 21.54 -17.62 0.15
N PRO A 152 21.41 -18.89 0.56
CA PRO A 152 20.19 -19.65 0.31
C PRO A 152 18.99 -19.04 1.05
N ASP A 153 17.80 -19.32 0.56
CA ASP A 153 16.58 -19.01 1.29
C ASP A 153 16.61 -19.80 2.60
N ASP A 154 16.29 -19.14 3.70
CA ASP A 154 16.04 -19.84 4.94
C ASP A 154 14.68 -20.53 4.80
N ASP A 155 14.68 -21.67 4.12
CA ASP A 155 13.54 -22.59 4.11
C ASP A 155 13.46 -23.20 5.51
N VAL A 156 12.61 -22.63 6.32
CA VAL A 156 12.21 -23.23 7.59
C VAL A 156 10.89 -23.92 7.41
#